data_7735827d259c5cb7b90fa7fccfd4b4a3
#
_entry.id   7735827d259c5cb7b90fa7fccfd4b4a3
#
_cell.length_a   1.000
_cell.length_b   1.000
_cell.length_c   1.000
_cell.angle_alpha   90.00
_cell.angle_beta   90.00
_cell.angle_gamma   90.00
#
_symmetry.space_group_name_H-M   'P 1'
#
loop_
_entity.id
_entity.type
_entity.pdbx_description
1 polymer ?
#
loop_
_entity_poly.entity_id
_entity_poly.type
_entity_poly.pdbx_seq_one_letter_code
_entity_poly.pdbx_strand_id
1 'polypeptide(L)'
;MQFTTTEINGSFYRTPTLDAVRNWRDSTPRNFTFAWKASKFITHWKRLSAKCDNSIALMETRLEALGPKGCLVLFQLPPNFSADQARLSAFIQMLPSTRRYAFEFRHRSWYQDRIMELLQSRNAALCISDHEDAPSPWEATANHVYVRGHGPGGRYRGSYNDKILARWAAAIDRWKRQRREIFVYFDNDQKAAAPKDAHRLLELVTS
;
A
#
# COMPACT_ATOMS: atom_id res chain seq x y z
N MET A 1 8.47 4.04 21.42
CA MET A 1 9.01 3.56 20.12
C MET A 1 8.51 4.48 19.01
N GLN A 2 9.35 4.91 18.07
CA GLN A 2 8.93 5.77 16.96
C GLN A 2 8.70 4.92 15.71
N PHE A 3 7.71 5.29 14.89
CA PHE A 3 7.50 4.66 13.59
C PHE A 3 8.65 5.02 12.64
N THR A 4 9.05 4.09 11.80
CA THR A 4 10.12 4.25 10.81
C THR A 4 9.59 4.37 9.39
N THR A 5 8.27 4.39 9.22
CA THR A 5 7.62 4.49 7.92
C THR A 5 6.29 5.23 8.01
N THR A 6 5.87 5.81 6.89
CA THR A 6 4.54 6.39 6.71
C THR A 6 4.05 6.23 5.28
N GLU A 7 2.72 6.17 5.08
CA GLU A 7 2.08 6.25 3.77
C GLU A 7 1.75 7.72 3.44
N ILE A 8 2.19 8.20 2.29
CA ILE A 8 1.85 9.54 1.80
C ILE A 8 0.50 9.50 1.10
N ASN A 9 -0.57 9.76 1.85
CA ASN A 9 -1.95 9.80 1.31
C ASN A 9 -2.25 11.09 0.52
N GLY A 10 -1.60 12.21 0.85
CA GLY A 10 -1.81 13.50 0.19
C GLY A 10 -1.53 13.47 -1.32
N SER A 11 -0.57 12.65 -1.76
CA SER A 11 -0.20 12.45 -3.16
C SER A 11 -1.34 11.88 -4.04
N PHE A 12 -2.32 11.23 -3.43
CA PHE A 12 -3.52 10.75 -4.11
C PHE A 12 -4.37 11.89 -4.68
N TYR A 13 -4.48 13.00 -3.95
CA TYR A 13 -5.32 14.13 -4.31
C TYR A 13 -4.56 15.19 -5.12
N ARG A 14 -3.32 15.44 -4.76
CA ARG A 14 -2.46 16.45 -5.39
C ARG A 14 -1.01 15.99 -5.37
N THR A 15 -0.35 16.05 -6.52
CA THR A 15 1.09 15.78 -6.60
C THR A 15 1.86 16.84 -5.80
N PRO A 16 2.67 16.46 -4.81
CA PRO A 16 3.46 17.42 -4.03
C PRO A 16 4.56 18.05 -4.88
N THR A 17 5.03 19.23 -4.47
CA THR A 17 6.17 19.88 -5.10
C THR A 17 7.47 19.11 -4.82
N LEU A 18 8.48 19.29 -5.66
CA LEU A 18 9.79 18.66 -5.43
C LEU A 18 10.41 19.11 -4.10
N ASP A 19 10.23 20.41 -3.76
CA ASP A 19 10.79 20.96 -2.51
C ASP A 19 10.09 20.34 -1.27
N ALA A 20 8.78 20.14 -1.32
CA ALA A 20 8.09 19.43 -0.25
C ALA A 20 8.62 18.00 -0.07
N VAL A 21 8.84 17.29 -1.19
CA VAL A 21 9.35 15.91 -1.16
C VAL A 21 10.79 15.85 -0.64
N ARG A 22 11.65 16.78 -1.07
CA ARG A 22 13.03 16.91 -0.55
C ARG A 22 13.02 17.23 0.94
N ASN A 23 12.16 18.14 1.38
CA ASN A 23 12.02 18.47 2.79
C ASN A 23 11.60 17.24 3.62
N TRP A 24 10.67 16.42 3.17
CA TRP A 24 10.31 15.16 3.85
C TRP A 24 11.50 14.22 3.96
N ARG A 25 12.27 14.07 2.87
CA ARG A 25 13.48 13.26 2.87
C ARG A 25 14.49 13.75 3.91
N ASP A 26 14.74 15.06 3.94
CA ASP A 26 15.83 15.65 4.71
C ASP A 26 15.45 15.83 6.19
N SER A 27 14.14 15.99 6.51
CA SER A 27 13.62 16.14 7.88
C SER A 27 13.34 14.83 8.62
N THR A 28 13.51 13.68 7.98
CA THR A 28 13.28 12.36 8.61
C THR A 28 14.59 11.61 8.87
N PRO A 29 14.64 10.68 9.84
CA PRO A 29 15.82 9.85 10.09
C PRO A 29 16.28 9.08 8.85
N ARG A 30 17.57 8.70 8.81
CA ARG A 30 18.18 8.03 7.64
C ARG A 30 17.48 6.71 7.28
N ASN A 31 16.99 5.98 8.27
CA ASN A 31 16.29 4.70 8.11
C ASN A 31 14.77 4.84 7.92
N PHE A 32 14.25 6.07 7.82
CA PHE A 32 12.83 6.29 7.60
C PHE A 32 12.46 6.05 6.13
N THR A 33 11.31 5.40 5.90
CA THR A 33 10.82 5.09 4.56
C THR A 33 9.43 5.63 4.30
N PHE A 34 9.12 5.91 3.05
CA PHE A 34 7.83 6.40 2.61
C PHE A 34 7.18 5.43 1.62
N ALA A 35 5.95 5.02 1.89
CA ALA A 35 5.09 4.45 0.86
C ALA A 35 4.33 5.58 0.16
N TRP A 36 4.29 5.54 -1.16
CA TRP A 36 3.63 6.56 -1.97
C TRP A 36 2.29 6.06 -2.48
N LYS A 37 1.20 6.75 -2.17
CA LYS A 37 -0.10 6.44 -2.76
C LYS A 37 -0.23 7.14 -4.12
N ALA A 38 -0.36 6.35 -5.18
CA ALA A 38 -0.51 6.87 -6.54
C ALA A 38 -1.77 7.75 -6.68
N SER A 39 -1.69 8.75 -7.55
CA SER A 39 -2.77 9.73 -7.71
C SER A 39 -4.08 9.09 -8.17
N LYS A 40 -5.21 9.68 -7.74
CA LYS A 40 -6.54 9.25 -8.20
C LYS A 40 -6.72 9.42 -9.71
N PHE A 41 -5.92 10.26 -10.36
CA PHE A 41 -5.93 10.37 -11.81
C PHE A 41 -5.54 9.06 -12.48
N ILE A 42 -4.47 8.39 -12.00
CA ILE A 42 -4.03 7.09 -12.51
C ILE A 42 -5.06 6.00 -12.21
N THR A 43 -5.48 5.94 -10.95
CA THR A 43 -6.23 4.79 -10.43
C THR A 43 -7.74 4.90 -10.66
N HIS A 44 -8.34 6.07 -10.47
CA HIS A 44 -9.78 6.29 -10.50
C HIS A 44 -10.27 6.87 -11.82
N TRP A 45 -9.58 7.87 -12.39
CA TRP A 45 -10.02 8.53 -13.61
C TRP A 45 -9.56 7.78 -14.85
N LYS A 46 -8.28 7.44 -14.94
CA LYS A 46 -7.72 6.68 -16.07
C LYS A 46 -7.80 5.16 -15.90
N ARG A 47 -8.07 4.67 -14.67
CA ARG A 47 -8.27 3.25 -14.37
C ARG A 47 -7.20 2.37 -14.98
N LEU A 48 -5.93 2.72 -14.72
CA LEU A 48 -4.75 2.00 -15.21
C LEU A 48 -4.65 1.90 -16.75
N SER A 49 -5.21 2.84 -17.49
CA SER A 49 -5.07 2.85 -18.95
C SER A 49 -3.67 3.28 -19.39
N ALA A 50 -3.29 2.97 -20.63
CA ALA A 50 -2.03 3.41 -21.24
C ALA A 50 -1.86 4.95 -21.28
N LYS A 51 -2.93 5.72 -21.04
CA LYS A 51 -2.88 7.20 -20.96
C LYS A 51 -2.34 7.74 -19.64
N CYS A 52 -1.62 6.91 -18.87
CA CYS A 52 -1.04 7.28 -17.57
C CYS A 52 0.45 7.64 -17.64
N ASP A 53 1.11 7.51 -18.78
CA ASP A 53 2.57 7.65 -18.95
C ASP A 53 3.13 8.92 -18.30
N ASN A 54 2.57 10.09 -18.65
CA ASN A 54 3.01 11.37 -18.09
C ASN A 54 2.81 11.45 -16.56
N SER A 55 1.75 10.82 -16.05
CA SER A 55 1.47 10.82 -14.61
C SER A 55 2.38 9.86 -13.86
N ILE A 56 2.76 8.74 -14.48
CA ILE A 56 3.77 7.81 -13.96
C ILE A 56 5.13 8.51 -13.96
N ALA A 57 5.55 9.14 -15.05
CA ALA A 57 6.81 9.88 -15.13
C ALA A 57 6.88 11.01 -14.07
N LEU A 58 5.79 11.74 -13.88
CA LEU A 58 5.70 12.76 -12.84
C LEU A 58 5.83 12.18 -11.43
N MET A 59 5.20 11.04 -11.16
CA MET A 59 5.32 10.32 -9.89
C MET A 59 6.77 9.85 -9.68
N GLU A 60 7.39 9.25 -10.69
CA GLU A 60 8.78 8.78 -10.62
C GLU A 60 9.76 9.91 -10.29
N THR A 61 9.60 11.09 -10.90
CA THR A 61 10.41 12.28 -10.55
C THR A 61 10.33 12.62 -9.05
N ARG A 62 9.17 12.41 -8.39
CA ARG A 62 8.99 12.65 -6.95
C ARG A 62 9.62 11.53 -6.12
N LEU A 63 9.48 10.29 -6.57
CA LEU A 63 10.10 9.14 -5.90
C LEU A 63 11.63 9.18 -6.00
N GLU A 64 12.19 9.67 -7.10
CA GLU A 64 13.62 9.96 -7.25
C GLU A 64 14.09 11.02 -6.24
N ALA A 65 13.28 12.08 -6.03
CA ALA A 65 13.59 13.11 -5.03
C ALA A 65 13.55 12.59 -3.59
N LEU A 66 12.76 11.55 -3.28
CA LEU A 66 12.81 10.82 -2.01
C LEU A 66 14.09 9.97 -1.89
N GLY A 67 14.68 9.59 -3.01
CA GLY A 67 15.85 8.71 -3.05
C GLY A 67 15.56 7.34 -2.41
N PRO A 68 16.48 6.80 -1.60
CA PRO A 68 16.32 5.47 -0.98
C PRO A 68 15.16 5.39 0.02
N LYS A 69 14.60 6.52 0.46
CA LYS A 69 13.45 6.55 1.35
C LYS A 69 12.11 6.30 0.64
N GLY A 70 12.03 6.43 -0.68
CA GLY A 70 10.85 6.07 -1.48
C GLY A 70 10.79 4.56 -1.71
N CYS A 71 10.18 3.81 -0.79
CA CYS A 71 10.33 2.35 -0.78
C CYS A 71 9.29 1.60 -1.61
N LEU A 72 8.06 2.11 -1.76
CA LEU A 72 6.96 1.37 -2.36
C LEU A 72 5.86 2.30 -2.88
N VAL A 73 5.16 1.89 -3.94
CA VAL A 73 4.00 2.61 -4.49
C VAL A 73 2.72 1.78 -4.35
N LEU A 74 1.70 2.38 -3.74
CA LEU A 74 0.36 1.80 -3.64
C LEU A 74 -0.55 2.33 -4.76
N PHE A 75 -1.12 1.42 -5.55
CA PHE A 75 -2.22 1.71 -6.49
C PHE A 75 -3.54 1.21 -5.91
N GLN A 76 -4.31 2.09 -5.27
CA GLN A 76 -5.65 1.76 -4.79
C GLN A 76 -6.68 2.02 -5.89
N LEU A 77 -7.45 0.98 -6.28
CA LEU A 77 -8.47 1.06 -7.31
C LEU A 77 -9.85 1.41 -6.74
N PRO A 78 -10.74 2.04 -7.52
CA PRO A 78 -12.07 2.41 -7.05
C PRO A 78 -13.03 1.20 -6.99
N PRO A 79 -14.09 1.24 -6.15
CA PRO A 79 -15.03 0.15 -5.99
C PRO A 79 -15.87 -0.16 -7.25
N ASN A 80 -16.03 0.79 -8.15
CA ASN A 80 -16.74 0.63 -9.41
C ASN A 80 -15.83 0.23 -10.59
N PHE A 81 -14.69 -0.41 -10.30
CA PHE A 81 -13.77 -0.93 -11.30
C PHE A 81 -13.61 -2.43 -11.11
N SER A 82 -14.36 -3.19 -11.91
CA SER A 82 -14.26 -4.65 -11.96
C SER A 82 -12.96 -5.12 -12.61
N ALA A 83 -12.59 -6.39 -12.34
CA ALA A 83 -11.35 -6.96 -12.82
C ALA A 83 -11.21 -6.91 -14.35
N ASP A 84 -10.08 -6.39 -14.78
CA ASP A 84 -9.61 -6.37 -16.16
C ASP A 84 -8.13 -6.80 -16.14
N GLN A 85 -7.90 -8.11 -16.30
CA GLN A 85 -6.55 -8.70 -16.23
C GLN A 85 -5.62 -8.13 -17.30
N ALA A 86 -6.13 -7.96 -18.53
CA ALA A 86 -5.33 -7.47 -19.65
C ALA A 86 -4.84 -6.05 -19.38
N ARG A 87 -5.71 -5.20 -18.86
CA ARG A 87 -5.38 -3.82 -18.48
C ARG A 87 -4.40 -3.77 -17.32
N LEU A 88 -4.60 -4.58 -16.28
CA LEU A 88 -3.66 -4.66 -15.14
C LEU A 88 -2.28 -5.12 -15.63
N SER A 89 -2.22 -6.16 -16.47
CA SER A 89 -0.97 -6.66 -17.03
C SER A 89 -0.23 -5.60 -17.85
N ALA A 90 -0.94 -4.92 -18.76
CA ALA A 90 -0.38 -3.85 -19.57
C ALA A 90 0.13 -2.68 -18.68
N PHE A 91 -0.64 -2.31 -17.66
CA PHE A 91 -0.24 -1.25 -16.75
C PHE A 91 1.03 -1.61 -15.95
N ILE A 92 1.10 -2.83 -15.40
CA ILE A 92 2.30 -3.27 -14.65
C ILE A 92 3.53 -3.29 -15.57
N GLN A 93 3.38 -3.61 -16.85
CA GLN A 93 4.49 -3.59 -17.83
C GLN A 93 5.04 -2.17 -18.09
N MET A 94 4.21 -1.14 -17.91
CA MET A 94 4.64 0.27 -18.04
C MET A 94 5.43 0.77 -16.82
N LEU A 95 5.35 0.07 -15.68
CA LEU A 95 5.98 0.51 -14.44
C LEU A 95 7.47 0.14 -14.42
N PRO A 96 8.36 1.03 -13.92
CA PRO A 96 9.77 0.71 -13.72
C PRO A 96 9.98 -0.53 -12.86
N SER A 97 10.78 -1.50 -13.33
CA SER A 97 11.06 -2.75 -12.60
C SER A 97 11.94 -2.55 -11.34
N THR A 98 12.51 -1.37 -11.18
CA THR A 98 13.38 -1.01 -10.04
C THR A 98 12.62 -0.67 -8.77
N ARG A 99 11.28 -0.60 -8.83
CA ARG A 99 10.45 -0.25 -7.69
C ARG A 99 9.54 -1.37 -7.25
N ARG A 100 9.06 -1.26 -6.03
CA ARG A 100 8.07 -2.16 -5.44
C ARG A 100 6.67 -1.55 -5.56
N TYR A 101 5.70 -2.39 -5.87
CA TYR A 101 4.32 -1.99 -6.10
C TYR A 101 3.36 -2.82 -5.26
N ALA A 102 2.30 -2.19 -4.77
CA ALA A 102 1.16 -2.84 -4.15
C ALA A 102 -0.14 -2.40 -4.84
N PHE A 103 -1.08 -3.32 -5.01
CA PHE A 103 -2.39 -3.06 -5.60
C PHE A 103 -3.48 -3.34 -4.58
N GLU A 104 -4.26 -2.32 -4.24
CA GLU A 104 -5.43 -2.43 -3.39
C GLU A 104 -6.69 -2.44 -4.24
N PHE A 105 -7.43 -3.53 -4.18
CA PHE A 105 -8.67 -3.69 -4.91
C PHE A 105 -9.87 -3.39 -4.01
N ARG A 106 -10.85 -2.68 -4.54
CA ARG A 106 -12.11 -2.30 -3.87
C ARG A 106 -13.34 -2.94 -4.51
N HIS A 107 -13.13 -3.91 -5.41
CA HIS A 107 -14.16 -4.71 -6.06
C HIS A 107 -13.77 -6.18 -6.00
N ARG A 108 -14.68 -7.05 -5.52
CA ARG A 108 -14.40 -8.47 -5.25
C ARG A 108 -13.99 -9.28 -6.48
N SER A 109 -14.38 -8.84 -7.68
CA SER A 109 -14.00 -9.54 -8.92
C SER A 109 -12.50 -9.60 -9.18
N TRP A 110 -11.69 -8.80 -8.48
CA TRP A 110 -10.23 -8.84 -8.57
C TRP A 110 -9.59 -10.00 -7.81
N TYR A 111 -10.29 -10.61 -6.86
CA TYR A 111 -9.77 -11.71 -6.04
C TYR A 111 -10.00 -13.05 -6.76
N GLN A 112 -9.18 -13.30 -7.78
CA GLN A 112 -9.19 -14.49 -8.62
C GLN A 112 -7.76 -14.99 -8.80
N ASP A 113 -7.57 -16.30 -8.90
CA ASP A 113 -6.25 -16.94 -9.01
C ASP A 113 -5.39 -16.33 -10.11
N ARG A 114 -5.96 -16.14 -11.31
CA ARG A 114 -5.28 -15.51 -12.45
C ARG A 114 -4.74 -14.09 -12.17
N ILE A 115 -5.39 -13.33 -11.29
CA ILE A 115 -4.91 -12.01 -10.87
C ILE A 115 -3.79 -12.17 -9.84
N MET A 116 -3.91 -13.10 -8.89
CA MET A 116 -2.86 -13.41 -7.92
C MET A 116 -1.60 -13.90 -8.62
N GLU A 117 -1.73 -14.82 -9.58
CA GLU A 117 -0.63 -15.30 -10.43
C GLU A 117 0.05 -14.18 -11.23
N LEU A 118 -0.74 -13.25 -11.80
CA LEU A 118 -0.20 -12.08 -12.49
C LEU A 118 0.62 -11.21 -11.55
N LEU A 119 0.11 -10.90 -10.35
CA LEU A 119 0.84 -10.12 -9.36
C LEU A 119 2.13 -10.84 -8.93
N GLN A 120 2.07 -12.16 -8.66
CA GLN A 120 3.21 -12.99 -8.29
C GLN A 120 4.29 -12.97 -9.39
N SER A 121 3.90 -13.15 -10.65
CA SER A 121 4.83 -13.17 -11.80
C SER A 121 5.60 -11.84 -11.98
N ARG A 122 5.08 -10.76 -11.41
CA ARG A 122 5.65 -9.41 -11.48
C ARG A 122 6.22 -8.92 -10.14
N ASN A 123 6.27 -9.78 -9.14
CA ASN A 123 6.66 -9.41 -7.77
C ASN A 123 5.93 -8.16 -7.27
N ALA A 124 4.64 -8.04 -7.61
CA ALA A 124 3.75 -6.98 -7.16
C ALA A 124 2.89 -7.50 -6.00
N ALA A 125 2.77 -6.71 -4.92
CA ALA A 125 2.01 -7.13 -3.76
C ALA A 125 0.50 -6.92 -3.97
N LEU A 126 -0.31 -7.93 -3.62
CA LEU A 126 -1.68 -7.68 -3.22
C LEU A 126 -1.65 -6.85 -1.95
N CYS A 127 -2.28 -5.69 -1.94
CA CYS A 127 -2.52 -4.98 -0.69
C CYS A 127 -3.60 -5.72 0.11
N ILE A 128 -3.20 -6.28 1.24
CA ILE A 128 -4.10 -6.94 2.17
C ILE A 128 -4.87 -5.86 2.91
N SER A 129 -6.18 -5.83 2.71
CA SER A 129 -7.06 -4.75 3.16
C SER A 129 -8.33 -5.34 3.77
N ASP A 130 -8.75 -4.80 4.90
CA ASP A 130 -10.00 -5.15 5.58
C ASP A 130 -11.17 -4.21 5.23
N HIS A 131 -11.05 -3.45 4.13
CA HIS A 131 -12.11 -2.55 3.69
C HIS A 131 -13.43 -3.30 3.42
N GLU A 132 -14.55 -2.75 3.92
CA GLU A 132 -15.85 -3.43 3.93
C GLU A 132 -16.37 -3.86 2.55
N ASP A 133 -16.15 -3.06 1.51
CA ASP A 133 -16.65 -3.37 0.16
C ASP A 133 -16.00 -4.62 -0.43
N ALA A 134 -14.70 -4.79 -0.16
CA ALA A 134 -13.90 -5.87 -0.72
C ALA A 134 -12.75 -6.24 0.21
N PRO A 135 -13.02 -6.89 1.35
CA PRO A 135 -11.95 -7.41 2.20
C PRO A 135 -11.13 -8.43 1.40
N SER A 136 -9.81 -8.25 1.40
CA SER A 136 -8.93 -9.09 0.60
C SER A 136 -8.65 -10.44 1.25
N PRO A 137 -8.24 -11.46 0.47
CA PRO A 137 -7.58 -12.63 1.03
C PRO A 137 -6.26 -12.22 1.72
N TRP A 138 -5.86 -13.00 2.75
CA TRP A 138 -4.59 -12.82 3.47
C TRP A 138 -3.47 -13.59 2.77
N GLU A 139 -3.22 -13.21 1.53
CA GLU A 139 -2.27 -13.87 0.63
C GLU A 139 -1.16 -12.90 0.21
N ALA A 140 0.09 -13.35 0.30
CA ALA A 140 1.25 -12.58 -0.11
C ALA A 140 1.68 -12.97 -1.52
N THR A 141 1.57 -12.06 -2.47
CA THR A 141 1.90 -12.27 -3.89
C THR A 141 3.30 -11.79 -4.28
N ALA A 142 4.07 -11.18 -3.36
CA ALA A 142 5.39 -10.64 -3.65
C ALA A 142 6.39 -10.98 -2.53
N ASN A 143 7.67 -10.67 -2.72
CA ASN A 143 8.70 -10.73 -1.66
C ASN A 143 8.50 -9.66 -0.58
N HIS A 144 7.54 -8.79 -0.73
CA HIS A 144 7.09 -7.80 0.24
C HIS A 144 5.57 -7.92 0.42
N VAL A 145 5.11 -7.53 1.61
CA VAL A 145 3.69 -7.55 1.99
C VAL A 145 3.25 -6.15 2.34
N TYR A 146 2.08 -5.77 1.89
CA TYR A 146 1.48 -4.47 2.16
C TYR A 146 0.10 -4.68 2.79
N VAL A 147 -0.10 -4.16 4.00
CA VAL A 147 -1.35 -4.29 4.75
C VAL A 147 -1.93 -2.92 5.04
N ARG A 148 -3.23 -2.74 4.83
CA ARG A 148 -3.96 -1.54 5.21
C ARG A 148 -5.13 -1.88 6.12
N GLY A 149 -5.11 -1.29 7.31
CA GLY A 149 -6.17 -1.43 8.31
C GLY A 149 -7.13 -0.24 8.29
N HIS A 150 -8.38 -0.47 7.86
CA HIS A 150 -9.42 0.56 7.76
C HIS A 150 -10.34 0.59 8.98
N GLY A 151 -9.93 -0.08 10.08
CA GLY A 151 -10.72 -0.22 11.29
C GLY A 151 -11.60 -1.48 11.33
N PRO A 152 -12.07 -1.90 12.52
CA PRO A 152 -12.73 -3.20 12.71
C PRO A 152 -13.94 -3.48 11.81
N GLY A 153 -14.59 -2.42 11.31
CA GLY A 153 -15.69 -2.51 10.36
C GLY A 153 -15.31 -2.11 8.94
N GLY A 154 -14.01 -1.88 8.65
CA GLY A 154 -13.54 -1.49 7.32
C GLY A 154 -13.99 -0.11 6.85
N ARG A 155 -14.39 0.78 7.77
CA ARG A 155 -15.01 2.10 7.49
C ARG A 155 -14.22 3.29 8.04
N TYR A 156 -12.90 3.16 8.14
CA TYR A 156 -11.96 4.21 8.59
C TYR A 156 -12.20 4.69 10.04
N ARG A 157 -12.81 3.87 10.88
CA ARG A 157 -13.17 4.23 12.27
C ARG A 157 -13.08 3.04 13.23
N GLY A 158 -13.01 3.36 14.53
CA GLY A 158 -12.88 2.40 15.61
C GLY A 158 -11.44 1.92 15.80
N SER A 159 -11.19 1.25 16.92
CA SER A 159 -9.90 0.65 17.26
C SER A 159 -10.02 -0.87 17.23
N TYR A 160 -8.99 -1.53 16.75
CA TYR A 160 -8.93 -3.00 16.69
C TYR A 160 -8.85 -3.59 18.10
N ASN A 161 -9.55 -4.68 18.34
CA ASN A 161 -9.40 -5.43 19.59
C ASN A 161 -8.14 -6.31 19.55
N ASP A 162 -7.71 -6.78 20.72
CA ASP A 162 -6.49 -7.58 20.86
C ASP A 162 -6.53 -8.88 20.04
N LYS A 163 -7.70 -9.52 19.94
CA LYS A 163 -7.88 -10.75 19.15
C LYS A 163 -7.61 -10.54 17.66
N ILE A 164 -8.01 -9.39 17.11
CA ILE A 164 -7.75 -9.04 15.71
C ILE A 164 -6.26 -8.74 15.52
N LEU A 165 -5.67 -7.91 16.38
CA LEU A 165 -4.25 -7.57 16.31
C LEU A 165 -3.35 -8.81 16.50
N ALA A 166 -3.71 -9.73 17.38
CA ALA A 166 -2.99 -11.00 17.56
C ALA A 166 -3.02 -11.87 16.28
N ARG A 167 -4.16 -11.91 15.55
CA ARG A 167 -4.23 -12.59 14.25
C ARG A 167 -3.32 -11.95 13.20
N TRP A 168 -3.24 -10.63 13.18
CA TRP A 168 -2.34 -9.89 12.30
C TRP A 168 -0.89 -10.17 12.65
N ALA A 169 -0.54 -10.13 13.94
CA ALA A 169 0.80 -10.47 14.42
C ALA A 169 1.22 -11.88 13.99
N ALA A 170 0.34 -12.87 14.16
CA ALA A 170 0.61 -14.26 13.72
C ALA A 170 0.84 -14.37 12.19
N ALA A 171 0.10 -13.60 11.39
CA ALA A 171 0.32 -13.54 9.95
C ALA A 171 1.66 -12.87 9.60
N ILE A 172 2.00 -11.76 10.27
CA ILE A 172 3.27 -11.06 10.13
C ILE A 172 4.43 -11.98 10.45
N ASP A 173 4.36 -12.75 11.54
CA ASP A 173 5.41 -13.70 11.92
C ASP A 173 5.60 -14.81 10.88
N ARG A 174 4.51 -15.30 10.30
CA ARG A 174 4.60 -16.25 9.18
C ARG A 174 5.35 -15.66 7.99
N TRP A 175 5.06 -14.40 7.61
CA TRP A 175 5.74 -13.72 6.50
C TRP A 175 7.19 -13.37 6.83
N LYS A 176 7.51 -13.00 8.09
CA LYS A 176 8.90 -12.83 8.55
C LYS A 176 9.71 -14.11 8.37
N ARG A 177 9.14 -15.28 8.75
CA ARG A 177 9.79 -16.60 8.54
C ARG A 177 10.03 -16.89 7.05
N GLN A 178 9.20 -16.36 6.16
CA GLN A 178 9.38 -16.41 4.71
C GLN A 178 10.37 -15.34 4.18
N ARG A 179 11.02 -14.58 5.06
CA ARG A 179 11.95 -13.48 4.74
C ARG A 179 11.31 -12.38 3.87
N ARG A 180 10.02 -12.15 4.02
CA ARG A 180 9.34 -11.04 3.33
C ARG A 180 9.51 -9.76 4.13
N GLU A 181 9.63 -8.63 3.42
CA GLU A 181 9.57 -7.30 4.01
C GLU A 181 8.10 -6.91 4.19
N ILE A 182 7.73 -6.31 5.33
CA ILE A 182 6.32 -6.13 5.70
C ILE A 182 6.06 -4.67 6.03
N PHE A 183 5.06 -4.10 5.36
CA PHE A 183 4.56 -2.74 5.55
C PHE A 183 3.12 -2.82 6.04
N VAL A 184 2.83 -2.20 7.18
CA VAL A 184 1.48 -2.14 7.74
C VAL A 184 1.12 -0.70 8.01
N TYR A 185 0.02 -0.24 7.43
CA TYR A 185 -0.50 1.11 7.62
C TYR A 185 -1.93 1.05 8.12
N PHE A 186 -2.22 1.83 9.14
CA PHE A 186 -3.56 1.99 9.68
C PHE A 186 -4.17 3.30 9.14
N ASP A 187 -5.41 3.24 8.70
CA ASP A 187 -6.15 4.34 8.06
C ASP A 187 -7.48 4.61 8.82
N ASN A 188 -7.55 4.19 10.09
CA ASN A 188 -8.69 4.40 11.00
C ASN A 188 -8.45 5.60 11.93
N ASP A 189 -8.18 6.78 11.34
CA ASP A 189 -7.68 7.96 12.03
C ASP A 189 -8.66 8.61 13.02
N GLN A 190 -9.93 8.25 12.95
CA GLN A 190 -10.93 8.80 13.86
C GLN A 190 -10.51 8.61 15.33
N LYS A 191 -10.47 9.70 16.10
CA LYS A 191 -10.05 9.74 17.52
C LYS A 191 -8.61 9.23 17.75
N ALA A 192 -7.74 9.38 16.75
CA ALA A 192 -6.35 8.91 16.79
C ALA A 192 -6.22 7.40 17.09
N ALA A 193 -7.12 6.59 16.55
CA ALA A 193 -7.07 5.14 16.73
C ALA A 193 -5.90 4.50 15.96
N ALA A 194 -5.63 4.96 14.73
CA ALA A 194 -4.58 4.41 13.88
C ALA A 194 -3.20 4.35 14.56
N PRO A 195 -2.63 5.43 15.12
CA PRO A 195 -1.33 5.35 15.78
C PRO A 195 -1.34 4.44 17.04
N LYS A 196 -2.45 4.37 17.76
CA LYS A 196 -2.59 3.48 18.94
C LYS A 196 -2.58 2.02 18.51
N ASP A 197 -3.35 1.66 17.49
CA ASP A 197 -3.42 0.30 16.97
C ASP A 197 -2.07 -0.12 16.34
N ALA A 198 -1.38 0.81 15.67
CA ALA A 198 -0.05 0.57 15.13
C ALA A 198 0.99 0.28 16.23
N HIS A 199 0.96 1.02 17.35
CA HIS A 199 1.84 0.75 18.49
C HIS A 199 1.57 -0.62 19.11
N ARG A 200 0.30 -0.96 19.35
CA ARG A 200 -0.09 -2.25 19.92
C ARG A 200 0.33 -3.43 19.01
N LEU A 201 0.13 -3.28 17.69
CA LEU A 201 0.59 -4.31 16.76
C LEU A 201 2.12 -4.42 16.76
N LEU A 202 2.84 -3.29 16.81
CA LEU A 202 4.29 -3.28 16.84
C LEU A 202 4.84 -3.99 18.08
N GLU A 203 4.24 -3.78 19.25
CA GLU A 203 4.58 -4.51 20.50
C GLU A 203 4.41 -6.03 20.31
N LEU A 204 3.29 -6.47 19.73
CA LEU A 204 3.02 -7.89 19.50
C LEU A 204 3.99 -8.58 18.53
N VAL A 205 4.58 -7.86 17.57
CA VAL A 205 5.50 -8.46 16.56
C VAL A 205 6.98 -8.28 16.91
N THR A 206 7.30 -7.55 17.99
CA THR A 206 8.66 -7.35 18.51
C THR A 206 8.92 -8.09 19.82
N SER A 207 7.86 -8.63 20.44
CA SER A 207 7.95 -9.53 21.60
C SER A 207 8.42 -10.91 21.18
#